data_74f0057269e8c55c628bcb50aab03d30
#
_entry.id   74f0057269e8c55c628bcb50aab03d30
#
_cell.length_a   1.000
_cell.length_b   1.000
_cell.length_c   1.000
_cell.angle_alpha   90.00
_cell.angle_beta   90.00
_cell.angle_gamma   90.00
#
_symmetry.space_group_name_H-M   'P 1'
#
loop_
_entity.id
_entity.type
_entity.pdbx_description
1 polymer ?
#
loop_
_entity_poly.entity_id
_entity_poly.type
_entity_poly.pdbx_seq_one_letter_code
_entity_poly.pdbx_strand_id
1 'polypeptide(L)'
;MEDEQLLRYARHLMLDEFGVEGQRRLASHALVIGAGGLGCPAALYLATSGVGRITVVDHDSVELGNLQRQIAHNTSRLGQPKADSLRTTVAALNPEVQLRALVRRADAALLDELVPLADVVLDCCDNFRTRHAVNAACVKHGKPLISGAAVGWDAQISVYDSRSSANDSANDSADGTPAGPCYACVFPPEVAHEDVACNTMGVLAPLVGIIGSMQAAEALKLLTGAGQPLSGRLLMLDARRMIWDSITLQRRPGCSVCCRAGQASHA
;
A
#
# COMPACT_ATOMS: atom_id res chain seq x y z
N MET A 1 13.50 23.21 -4.62
CA MET A 1 12.05 23.42 -4.54
C MET A 1 11.77 24.85 -4.97
N GLU A 2 10.86 25.02 -5.89
CA GLU A 2 10.40 26.33 -6.37
C GLU A 2 9.41 26.95 -5.36
N ASP A 3 9.16 28.26 -5.45
CA ASP A 3 8.28 28.98 -4.50
C ASP A 3 6.86 28.40 -4.45
N GLU A 4 6.30 27.95 -5.58
CA GLU A 4 4.99 27.28 -5.61
C GLU A 4 4.99 25.97 -4.83
N GLN A 5 6.07 25.18 -4.93
CA GLN A 5 6.22 23.92 -4.17
C GLN A 5 6.37 24.20 -2.67
N LEU A 6 7.10 25.26 -2.30
CA LEU A 6 7.21 25.69 -0.89
C LEU A 6 5.85 26.04 -0.30
N LEU A 7 5.01 26.73 -1.07
CA LEU A 7 3.63 27.07 -0.65
C LEU A 7 2.75 25.83 -0.58
N ARG A 8 2.80 24.95 -1.62
CA ARG A 8 1.98 23.75 -1.73
C ARG A 8 2.23 22.80 -0.56
N TYR A 9 3.50 22.60 -0.20
CA TYR A 9 3.91 21.63 0.82
C TYR A 9 4.23 22.27 2.18
N ALA A 10 3.92 23.54 2.39
CA ALA A 10 4.28 24.31 3.59
C ALA A 10 3.90 23.58 4.90
N ARG A 11 2.75 22.89 4.95
CA ARG A 11 2.30 22.18 6.15
C ARG A 11 3.16 20.95 6.47
N HIS A 12 3.70 20.26 5.48
CA HIS A 12 4.67 19.19 5.67
C HIS A 12 6.03 19.72 6.09
N LEU A 13 6.46 20.85 5.50
CA LEU A 13 7.75 21.46 5.80
C LEU A 13 7.86 21.94 7.24
N MET A 14 6.72 22.19 7.91
CA MET A 14 6.64 22.60 9.32
C MET A 14 6.68 21.44 10.31
N LEU A 15 6.66 20.19 9.84
CA LEU A 15 6.78 19.00 10.71
C LEU A 15 8.27 18.73 10.97
N ASP A 16 8.69 18.71 12.23
CA ASP A 16 10.11 18.61 12.63
C ASP A 16 10.85 17.43 12.01
N GLU A 17 10.26 16.22 12.05
CA GLU A 17 10.88 15.02 11.48
C GLU A 17 10.77 14.91 9.96
N PHE A 18 9.87 15.67 9.34
CA PHE A 18 9.62 15.65 7.90
C PHE A 18 10.45 16.72 7.18
N GLY A 19 10.17 18.00 7.43
CA GLY A 19 10.91 19.14 6.94
C GLY A 19 11.15 19.16 5.43
N VAL A 20 12.13 19.97 5.02
CA VAL A 20 12.54 20.11 3.61
C VAL A 20 13.17 18.83 3.07
N GLU A 21 13.93 18.12 3.91
CA GLU A 21 14.61 16.89 3.49
C GLU A 21 13.62 15.75 3.26
N GLY A 22 12.64 15.57 4.15
CA GLY A 22 11.55 14.61 3.94
C GLY A 22 10.78 14.90 2.65
N GLN A 23 10.46 16.18 2.39
CA GLN A 23 9.77 16.56 1.15
C GLN A 23 10.61 16.25 -0.10
N ARG A 24 11.93 16.43 -0.07
CA ARG A 24 12.82 16.07 -1.19
C ARG A 24 12.84 14.56 -1.45
N ARG A 25 12.80 13.75 -0.40
CA ARG A 25 12.75 12.27 -0.51
C ARG A 25 11.46 11.78 -1.16
N LEU A 26 10.40 12.58 -1.19
CA LEU A 26 9.16 12.25 -1.92
C LEU A 26 9.33 12.29 -3.46
N ALA A 27 10.48 12.72 -4.01
CA ALA A 27 10.83 12.45 -5.40
C ALA A 27 11.02 10.95 -5.69
N SER A 28 10.19 10.12 -5.08
CA SER A 28 10.18 8.65 -5.05
C SER A 28 9.04 8.08 -5.90
N HIS A 29 8.96 6.75 -5.96
CA HIS A 29 7.97 6.03 -6.75
C HIS A 29 7.10 5.11 -5.87
N ALA A 30 5.80 5.37 -5.80
CA ALA A 30 4.82 4.50 -5.16
C ALA A 30 4.06 3.65 -6.21
N LEU A 31 3.94 2.34 -5.96
CA LEU A 31 3.10 1.43 -6.74
C LEU A 31 1.82 1.12 -5.95
N VAL A 32 0.67 1.46 -6.50
CA VAL A 32 -0.65 1.25 -5.90
C VAL A 32 -1.39 0.16 -6.69
N ILE A 33 -1.73 -0.93 -6.03
CA ILE A 33 -2.49 -2.04 -6.62
C ILE A 33 -3.95 -1.92 -6.21
N GLY A 34 -4.80 -1.52 -7.15
CA GLY A 34 -6.21 -1.22 -6.96
C GLY A 34 -6.51 0.29 -6.91
N ALA A 35 -7.51 0.73 -7.67
CA ALA A 35 -8.05 2.10 -7.69
C ALA A 35 -9.49 2.12 -7.12
N GLY A 36 -9.76 1.25 -6.17
CA GLY A 36 -11.04 1.10 -5.47
C GLY A 36 -11.14 1.97 -4.21
N GLY A 37 -11.90 1.49 -3.23
CA GLY A 37 -12.17 2.23 -1.99
C GLY A 37 -10.93 2.58 -1.17
N LEU A 38 -9.94 1.70 -1.12
CA LEU A 38 -8.65 1.92 -0.45
C LEU A 38 -7.69 2.74 -1.33
N GLY A 39 -7.55 2.35 -2.60
CA GLY A 39 -6.60 2.97 -3.52
C GLY A 39 -6.91 4.42 -3.87
N CYS A 40 -8.20 4.80 -3.91
CA CYS A 40 -8.59 6.18 -4.14
C CYS A 40 -7.99 7.13 -3.09
N PRO A 41 -8.31 7.04 -1.79
CA PRO A 41 -7.74 7.95 -0.79
C PRO A 41 -6.22 7.80 -0.68
N ALA A 42 -5.68 6.57 -0.81
CA ALA A 42 -4.24 6.36 -0.77
C ALA A 42 -3.51 7.15 -1.87
N ALA A 43 -3.91 7.00 -3.13
CA ALA A 43 -3.27 7.69 -4.24
C ALA A 43 -3.48 9.21 -4.20
N LEU A 44 -4.66 9.68 -3.75
CA LEU A 44 -4.93 11.11 -3.61
C LEU A 44 -4.01 11.75 -2.58
N TYR A 45 -3.83 11.15 -1.40
CA TYR A 45 -2.93 11.68 -0.38
C TYR A 45 -1.46 11.58 -0.78
N LEU A 46 -1.03 10.49 -1.44
CA LEU A 46 0.33 10.42 -1.98
C LEU A 46 0.59 11.55 -2.98
N ALA A 47 -0.36 11.79 -3.89
CA ALA A 47 -0.23 12.84 -4.89
C ALA A 47 -0.24 14.25 -4.28
N THR A 48 -1.18 14.55 -3.38
CA THR A 48 -1.26 15.87 -2.73
C THR A 48 -0.08 16.13 -1.80
N SER A 49 0.56 15.07 -1.29
CA SER A 49 1.81 15.16 -0.51
C SER A 49 3.06 15.36 -1.37
N GLY A 50 2.96 15.18 -2.69
CA GLY A 50 4.06 15.42 -3.62
C GLY A 50 4.96 14.20 -3.88
N VAL A 51 4.44 12.97 -3.78
CA VAL A 51 5.15 11.78 -4.24
C VAL A 51 5.35 11.88 -5.75
N GLY A 52 6.60 11.96 -6.20
CA GLY A 52 6.95 12.35 -7.58
C GLY A 52 6.38 11.44 -8.66
N ARG A 53 6.35 10.12 -8.41
CA ARG A 53 5.80 9.12 -9.34
C ARG A 53 4.85 8.18 -8.64
N ILE A 54 3.69 7.95 -9.24
CA ILE A 54 2.71 6.99 -8.76
C ILE A 54 2.33 6.10 -9.96
N THR A 55 2.49 4.78 -9.82
CA THR A 55 1.91 3.83 -10.78
C THR A 55 0.69 3.20 -10.15
N VAL A 56 -0.44 3.24 -10.82
CA VAL A 56 -1.70 2.61 -10.38
C VAL A 56 -2.06 1.49 -11.34
N VAL A 57 -2.34 0.31 -10.79
CA VAL A 57 -2.77 -0.87 -11.54
C VAL A 57 -4.19 -1.23 -11.14
N ASP A 58 -5.13 -1.12 -12.06
CA ASP A 58 -6.51 -1.55 -11.88
C ASP A 58 -7.13 -1.90 -13.24
N HIS A 59 -7.89 -2.99 -13.33
CA HIS A 59 -8.48 -3.45 -14.60
C HIS A 59 -9.97 -3.16 -14.71
N ASP A 60 -10.59 -2.66 -13.64
CA ASP A 60 -12.02 -2.40 -13.58
C ASP A 60 -12.41 -1.05 -14.18
N SER A 61 -13.70 -0.93 -14.45
CA SER A 61 -14.34 0.32 -14.83
C SER A 61 -15.12 0.93 -13.65
N VAL A 62 -15.35 2.23 -13.74
CA VAL A 62 -16.16 2.98 -12.76
C VAL A 62 -17.62 2.58 -12.89
N GLU A 63 -18.22 2.15 -11.80
CA GLU A 63 -19.61 1.74 -11.69
C GLU A 63 -20.37 2.60 -10.68
N LEU A 64 -21.67 2.79 -10.87
CA LEU A 64 -22.51 3.58 -9.96
C LEU A 64 -22.46 3.07 -8.52
N GLY A 65 -22.51 1.75 -8.32
CA GLY A 65 -22.43 1.11 -7.01
C GLY A 65 -21.09 1.27 -6.31
N ASN A 66 -20.07 1.75 -6.99
CA ASN A 66 -18.74 2.02 -6.43
C ASN A 66 -18.61 3.44 -5.88
N LEU A 67 -19.38 4.40 -6.40
CA LEU A 67 -19.20 5.83 -6.12
C LEU A 67 -19.43 6.20 -4.65
N GLN A 68 -20.17 5.40 -3.91
CA GLN A 68 -20.42 5.63 -2.48
C GLN A 68 -19.13 5.54 -1.62
N ARG A 69 -18.04 4.90 -2.14
CA ARG A 69 -16.79 4.73 -1.39
C ARG A 69 -15.51 4.97 -2.21
N GLN A 70 -15.59 5.07 -3.53
CA GLN A 70 -14.44 5.28 -4.41
C GLN A 70 -14.35 6.75 -4.83
N ILE A 71 -13.90 7.59 -3.89
CA ILE A 71 -14.00 9.06 -3.91
C ILE A 71 -13.19 9.77 -5.01
N ALA A 72 -12.29 9.08 -5.70
CA ALA A 72 -11.55 9.64 -6.83
C ALA A 72 -12.38 9.63 -8.13
N HIS A 73 -13.49 8.88 -8.16
CA HIS A 73 -14.37 8.74 -9.32
C HIS A 73 -15.63 9.56 -9.13
N ASN A 74 -16.34 9.81 -10.22
CA ASN A 74 -17.61 10.56 -10.20
C ASN A 74 -18.56 10.07 -11.31
N THR A 75 -19.80 10.54 -11.25
CA THR A 75 -20.87 10.12 -12.17
C THR A 75 -20.55 10.36 -13.64
N SER A 76 -19.83 11.45 -13.98
CA SER A 76 -19.48 11.76 -15.37
C SER A 76 -18.44 10.79 -15.98
N ARG A 77 -17.86 9.91 -15.14
CA ARG A 77 -16.82 8.94 -15.53
C ARG A 77 -17.32 7.49 -15.48
N LEU A 78 -18.63 7.27 -15.35
CA LEU A 78 -19.21 5.92 -15.40
C LEU A 78 -18.77 5.19 -16.69
N GLY A 79 -18.31 3.94 -16.55
CA GLY A 79 -17.79 3.12 -17.64
C GLY A 79 -16.33 3.38 -18.01
N GLN A 80 -15.70 4.47 -17.54
CA GLN A 80 -14.27 4.69 -17.76
C GLN A 80 -13.42 3.74 -16.91
N PRO A 81 -12.22 3.35 -17.35
CA PRO A 81 -11.29 2.59 -16.51
C PRO A 81 -10.97 3.34 -15.22
N LYS A 82 -11.00 2.66 -14.06
CA LYS A 82 -10.73 3.26 -12.75
C LYS A 82 -9.35 3.91 -12.68
N ALA A 83 -8.33 3.25 -13.22
CA ALA A 83 -6.96 3.78 -13.23
C ALA A 83 -6.87 5.12 -13.99
N ASP A 84 -7.54 5.26 -15.14
CA ASP A 84 -7.58 6.50 -15.93
C ASP A 84 -8.39 7.59 -15.24
N SER A 85 -9.53 7.22 -14.63
CA SER A 85 -10.36 8.14 -13.85
C SER A 85 -9.58 8.72 -12.66
N LEU A 86 -8.82 7.87 -11.94
CA LEU A 86 -7.95 8.30 -10.85
C LEU A 86 -6.84 9.24 -11.34
N ARG A 87 -6.19 8.92 -12.48
CA ARG A 87 -5.19 9.80 -13.09
C ARG A 87 -5.73 11.20 -13.35
N THR A 88 -6.94 11.30 -13.89
CA THR A 88 -7.59 12.59 -14.14
C THR A 88 -7.81 13.38 -12.85
N THR A 89 -8.23 12.73 -11.76
CA THR A 89 -8.43 13.40 -10.47
C THR A 89 -7.10 13.85 -9.85
N VAL A 90 -6.07 13.03 -9.91
CA VAL A 90 -4.73 13.37 -9.41
C VAL A 90 -4.15 14.55 -10.17
N ALA A 91 -4.26 14.57 -11.51
CA ALA A 91 -3.78 15.70 -12.32
C ALA A 91 -4.46 17.04 -11.99
N ALA A 92 -5.74 16.99 -11.58
CA ALA A 92 -6.46 18.19 -11.13
C ALA A 92 -6.05 18.66 -9.73
N LEU A 93 -5.55 17.77 -8.87
CA LEU A 93 -5.12 18.09 -7.50
C LEU A 93 -3.65 18.54 -7.45
N ASN A 94 -2.79 17.81 -8.15
CA ASN A 94 -1.36 18.08 -8.20
C ASN A 94 -0.79 17.74 -9.59
N PRO A 95 -0.67 18.70 -10.50
CA PRO A 95 -0.18 18.46 -11.86
C PRO A 95 1.32 18.13 -11.93
N GLU A 96 2.08 18.36 -10.86
CA GLU A 96 3.52 18.02 -10.81
C GLU A 96 3.77 16.52 -10.63
N VAL A 97 2.78 15.77 -10.12
CA VAL A 97 2.91 14.34 -9.86
C VAL A 97 2.66 13.53 -11.14
N GLN A 98 3.62 12.67 -11.46
CA GLN A 98 3.52 11.78 -12.61
C GLN A 98 2.74 10.52 -12.24
N LEU A 99 1.44 10.47 -12.56
CA LEU A 99 0.65 9.27 -12.38
C LEU A 99 0.57 8.46 -13.68
N ARG A 100 1.14 7.23 -13.66
CA ARG A 100 1.01 6.22 -14.69
C ARG A 100 -0.18 5.31 -14.36
N ALA A 101 -1.23 5.34 -15.17
CA ALA A 101 -2.38 4.46 -15.08
C ALA A 101 -2.17 3.20 -15.94
N LEU A 102 -2.35 2.03 -15.36
CA LEU A 102 -2.27 0.73 -16.04
C LEU A 102 -3.59 -0.01 -15.90
N VAL A 103 -4.34 -0.09 -17.01
CA VAL A 103 -5.62 -0.82 -17.09
C VAL A 103 -5.33 -2.30 -17.35
N ARG A 104 -4.83 -2.99 -16.31
CA ARG A 104 -4.41 -4.39 -16.38
C ARG A 104 -4.66 -5.10 -15.04
N ARG A 105 -4.79 -6.42 -15.07
CA ARG A 105 -4.75 -7.24 -13.85
C ARG A 105 -3.33 -7.28 -13.30
N ALA A 106 -3.20 -7.18 -11.99
CA ALA A 106 -1.93 -7.33 -11.29
C ALA A 106 -1.58 -8.83 -11.18
N ASP A 107 -1.14 -9.42 -12.28
CA ASP A 107 -0.62 -10.78 -12.32
C ASP A 107 0.88 -10.83 -11.94
N ALA A 108 1.41 -12.04 -11.75
CA ALA A 108 2.80 -12.22 -11.31
C ALA A 108 3.81 -11.62 -12.29
N ALA A 109 3.57 -11.70 -13.60
CA ALA A 109 4.47 -11.16 -14.61
C ALA A 109 4.53 -9.63 -14.55
N LEU A 110 3.36 -8.97 -14.47
CA LEU A 110 3.28 -7.52 -14.32
C LEU A 110 3.89 -7.04 -13.00
N LEU A 111 3.67 -7.77 -11.90
CA LEU A 111 4.25 -7.43 -10.61
C LEU A 111 5.77 -7.57 -10.62
N ASP A 112 6.33 -8.60 -11.28
CA ASP A 112 7.78 -8.75 -11.47
C ASP A 112 8.40 -7.62 -12.31
N GLU A 113 7.63 -7.02 -13.23
CA GLU A 113 8.05 -5.84 -13.99
C GLU A 113 8.03 -4.56 -13.13
N LEU A 114 6.96 -4.35 -12.34
CA LEU A 114 6.69 -3.06 -11.71
C LEU A 114 7.31 -2.92 -10.31
N VAL A 115 7.27 -3.97 -9.49
CA VAL A 115 7.71 -3.92 -8.09
C VAL A 115 9.19 -3.49 -7.95
N PRO A 116 10.14 -3.97 -8.78
CA PRO A 116 11.54 -3.53 -8.69
C PRO A 116 11.72 -2.03 -8.87
N LEU A 117 10.84 -1.39 -9.65
CA LEU A 117 10.90 0.03 -9.99
C LEU A 117 10.32 0.94 -8.89
N ALA A 118 9.55 0.39 -7.96
CA ALA A 118 8.92 1.12 -6.88
C ALA A 118 9.83 1.20 -5.64
N ASP A 119 9.67 2.27 -4.86
CA ASP A 119 10.28 2.42 -3.54
C ASP A 119 9.37 1.86 -2.44
N VAL A 120 8.05 1.89 -2.67
CA VAL A 120 7.01 1.35 -1.78
C VAL A 120 5.84 0.79 -2.59
N VAL A 121 5.22 -0.29 -2.09
CA VAL A 121 4.05 -0.92 -2.71
C VAL A 121 2.86 -0.85 -1.76
N LEU A 122 1.72 -0.37 -2.25
CA LEU A 122 0.46 -0.35 -1.51
C LEU A 122 -0.48 -1.39 -2.10
N ASP A 123 -0.85 -2.37 -1.30
CA ASP A 123 -1.89 -3.33 -1.61
C ASP A 123 -3.26 -2.77 -1.19
N CYS A 124 -4.02 -2.33 -2.19
CA CYS A 124 -5.37 -1.80 -2.07
C CYS A 124 -6.40 -2.70 -2.76
N CYS A 125 -6.05 -3.97 -3.00
CA CYS A 125 -6.93 -4.93 -3.66
C CYS A 125 -7.91 -5.58 -2.66
N ASP A 126 -8.92 -6.26 -3.18
CA ASP A 126 -10.02 -6.85 -2.41
C ASP A 126 -10.07 -8.39 -2.44
N ASN A 127 -9.00 -9.03 -2.92
CA ASN A 127 -8.95 -10.49 -3.02
C ASN A 127 -7.60 -11.06 -2.59
N PHE A 128 -7.62 -12.23 -1.95
CA PHE A 128 -6.44 -12.88 -1.40
C PHE A 128 -5.42 -13.30 -2.47
N ARG A 129 -5.89 -13.73 -3.64
CA ARG A 129 -5.01 -14.15 -4.74
C ARG A 129 -4.06 -13.03 -5.15
N THR A 130 -4.58 -11.82 -5.36
CA THR A 130 -3.78 -10.66 -5.73
C THR A 130 -2.85 -10.25 -4.57
N ARG A 131 -3.34 -10.24 -3.32
CA ARG A 131 -2.54 -9.95 -2.13
C ARG A 131 -1.31 -10.84 -2.02
N HIS A 132 -1.50 -12.15 -2.19
CA HIS A 132 -0.39 -13.12 -2.16
C HIS A 132 0.60 -12.90 -3.30
N ALA A 133 0.12 -12.60 -4.51
CA ALA A 133 1.00 -12.31 -5.64
C ALA A 133 1.83 -11.03 -5.40
N VAL A 134 1.21 -9.97 -4.88
CA VAL A 134 1.89 -8.72 -4.50
C VAL A 134 2.93 -8.98 -3.41
N ASN A 135 2.56 -9.71 -2.34
CA ASN A 135 3.49 -10.06 -1.28
C ASN A 135 4.69 -10.85 -1.79
N ALA A 136 4.46 -11.86 -2.64
CA ALA A 136 5.53 -12.66 -3.21
C ALA A 136 6.52 -11.84 -4.04
N ALA A 137 6.00 -10.91 -4.86
CA ALA A 137 6.83 -9.98 -5.62
C ALA A 137 7.60 -9.00 -4.71
N CYS A 138 6.96 -8.46 -3.66
CA CYS A 138 7.61 -7.57 -2.71
C CYS A 138 8.76 -8.27 -1.96
N VAL A 139 8.54 -9.51 -1.49
CA VAL A 139 9.59 -10.32 -0.86
C VAL A 139 10.73 -10.60 -1.83
N LYS A 140 10.40 -11.05 -3.06
CA LYS A 140 11.40 -11.36 -4.10
C LYS A 140 12.30 -10.17 -4.43
N HIS A 141 11.73 -8.96 -4.48
CA HIS A 141 12.45 -7.75 -4.89
C HIS A 141 12.87 -6.86 -3.71
N GLY A 142 12.70 -7.32 -2.47
CA GLY A 142 13.09 -6.58 -1.27
C GLY A 142 12.40 -5.21 -1.16
N LYS A 143 11.09 -5.14 -1.43
CA LYS A 143 10.32 -3.89 -1.36
C LYS A 143 9.32 -3.91 -0.21
N PRO A 144 9.17 -2.80 0.54
CA PRO A 144 8.17 -2.72 1.59
C PRO A 144 6.76 -2.75 1.01
N LEU A 145 5.88 -3.52 1.65
CA LEU A 145 4.48 -3.68 1.30
C LEU A 145 3.59 -3.11 2.40
N ILE A 146 2.69 -2.19 2.05
CA ILE A 146 1.65 -1.69 2.94
C ILE A 146 0.33 -2.32 2.50
N SER A 147 -0.22 -3.22 3.32
CA SER A 147 -1.47 -3.91 3.00
C SER A 147 -2.60 -3.42 3.88
N GLY A 148 -3.71 -3.02 3.26
CA GLY A 148 -4.95 -2.62 3.91
C GLY A 148 -6.12 -3.52 3.52
N ALA A 149 -7.08 -3.69 4.44
CA ALA A 149 -8.34 -4.38 4.16
C ALA A 149 -9.47 -3.77 4.96
N ALA A 150 -10.69 -3.80 4.38
CA ALA A 150 -11.91 -3.40 5.07
C ALA A 150 -13.09 -4.22 4.55
N VAL A 151 -13.93 -4.71 5.47
CA VAL A 151 -15.16 -5.45 5.18
C VAL A 151 -16.18 -5.20 6.29
N GLY A 152 -17.44 -4.96 5.95
CA GLY A 152 -18.47 -4.65 6.94
C GLY A 152 -18.11 -3.40 7.74
N TRP A 153 -17.84 -3.60 9.02
CA TRP A 153 -17.42 -2.59 9.99
C TRP A 153 -16.00 -2.80 10.48
N ASP A 154 -15.30 -3.81 9.96
CA ASP A 154 -13.98 -4.22 10.41
C ASP A 154 -12.93 -3.85 9.36
N ALA A 155 -11.77 -3.43 9.84
CA ALA A 155 -10.66 -3.10 8.95
C ALA A 155 -9.31 -3.44 9.58
N GLN A 156 -8.29 -3.55 8.73
CA GLN A 156 -6.94 -3.81 9.19
C GLN A 156 -5.90 -3.16 8.28
N ILE A 157 -4.74 -2.87 8.86
CA ILE A 157 -3.57 -2.36 8.14
C ILE A 157 -2.27 -2.85 8.79
N SER A 158 -1.28 -3.14 7.96
CA SER A 158 0.08 -3.48 8.38
C SER A 158 1.10 -3.06 7.33
N VAL A 159 2.34 -2.89 7.77
CA VAL A 159 3.52 -2.77 6.91
C VAL A 159 4.34 -4.06 7.00
N TYR A 160 4.60 -4.67 5.86
CA TYR A 160 5.44 -5.85 5.70
C TYR A 160 6.74 -5.43 5.02
N ASP A 161 7.80 -5.27 5.80
CA ASP A 161 9.12 -4.94 5.31
C ASP A 161 10.06 -6.12 5.56
N SER A 162 10.35 -6.85 4.51
CA SER A 162 11.23 -8.02 4.55
C SER A 162 12.71 -7.68 4.30
N ARG A 163 13.04 -6.39 4.20
CA ARG A 163 14.43 -5.95 4.09
C ARG A 163 15.12 -6.15 5.43
N SER A 164 16.36 -6.63 5.40
CA SER A 164 17.24 -6.61 6.56
C SER A 164 17.50 -5.15 6.96
N SER A 165 17.08 -4.77 8.17
CA SER A 165 17.43 -3.47 8.73
C SER A 165 18.86 -3.56 9.27
N ALA A 166 19.76 -2.79 8.70
CA ALA A 166 21.15 -2.69 9.18
C ALA A 166 21.26 -2.18 10.64
N ASN A 167 20.14 -1.78 11.25
CA ASN A 167 20.07 -1.26 12.62
C ASN A 167 19.37 -2.20 13.63
N ASP A 168 18.74 -3.29 13.17
CA ASP A 168 18.09 -4.27 14.06
C ASP A 168 19.08 -5.38 14.43
N SER A 169 20.00 -5.06 15.33
CA SER A 169 20.97 -6.00 15.91
C SER A 169 20.35 -7.15 16.74
N ALA A 170 19.04 -7.24 16.84
CA ALA A 170 18.34 -8.24 17.66
C ALA A 170 17.65 -9.37 16.88
N ASN A 171 17.49 -9.27 15.54
CA ASN A 171 16.75 -10.24 14.72
C ASN A 171 17.44 -10.64 13.40
N ASP A 172 18.69 -10.24 13.19
CA ASP A 172 19.47 -10.77 12.09
C ASP A 172 19.82 -12.22 12.37
N SER A 173 19.08 -13.14 11.77
CA SER A 173 19.56 -14.51 11.67
C SER A 173 20.85 -14.51 10.86
N ALA A 174 21.86 -15.22 11.34
CA ALA A 174 23.20 -15.33 10.75
C ALA A 174 23.20 -15.89 9.30
N ASP A 175 22.04 -16.20 8.73
CA ASP A 175 21.80 -16.77 7.41
C ASP A 175 21.31 -15.74 6.37
N GLY A 176 21.28 -14.43 6.69
CA GLY A 176 20.84 -13.36 5.78
C GLY A 176 19.35 -13.37 5.46
N THR A 177 18.54 -14.05 6.27
CA THR A 177 17.10 -14.08 6.09
C THR A 177 16.46 -12.74 6.46
N PRO A 178 15.38 -12.31 5.75
CA PRO A 178 14.70 -11.03 6.02
C PRO A 178 14.24 -10.92 7.47
N ALA A 179 14.51 -9.76 8.13
CA ALA A 179 14.24 -9.57 9.55
C ALA A 179 12.73 -9.55 9.91
N GLY A 180 11.87 -9.06 9.02
CA GLY A 180 10.43 -8.90 9.28
C GLY A 180 9.53 -10.01 8.75
N PRO A 181 8.29 -10.14 9.30
CA PRO A 181 7.28 -11.01 8.72
C PRO A 181 6.82 -10.48 7.37
N CYS A 182 6.48 -11.37 6.43
CA CYS A 182 5.76 -11.02 5.22
C CYS A 182 4.25 -11.29 5.41
N TYR A 183 3.42 -10.84 4.47
CA TYR A 183 1.97 -11.06 4.52
C TYR A 183 1.60 -12.54 4.68
N ALA A 184 2.30 -13.46 4.00
CA ALA A 184 2.07 -14.90 4.11
C ALA A 184 2.46 -15.51 5.48
N CYS A 185 3.22 -14.81 6.32
CA CYS A 185 3.45 -15.23 7.70
C CYS A 185 2.18 -15.11 8.55
N VAL A 186 1.36 -14.11 8.27
CA VAL A 186 0.12 -13.79 9.00
C VAL A 186 -1.09 -14.49 8.36
N PHE A 187 -1.16 -14.46 7.04
CA PHE A 187 -2.23 -15.04 6.22
C PHE A 187 -1.63 -16.12 5.30
N PRO A 188 -1.46 -17.36 5.78
CA PRO A 188 -0.84 -18.42 4.98
C PRO A 188 -1.67 -18.77 3.75
N PRO A 189 -1.06 -18.88 2.55
CA PRO A 189 -1.80 -19.20 1.33
C PRO A 189 -2.36 -20.63 1.33
N GLU A 190 -1.86 -21.50 2.21
CA GLU A 190 -2.32 -22.88 2.37
C GLU A 190 -3.66 -22.98 3.15
N VAL A 191 -4.01 -21.93 3.91
CA VAL A 191 -5.28 -21.83 4.61
C VAL A 191 -6.30 -21.27 3.62
N ALA A 192 -7.41 -21.98 3.44
CA ALA A 192 -8.52 -21.48 2.62
C ALA A 192 -9.07 -20.20 3.26
N HIS A 193 -8.76 -19.08 2.67
CA HIS A 193 -9.39 -17.82 3.01
C HIS A 193 -10.55 -17.63 2.03
N GLU A 194 -11.78 -17.55 2.55
CA GLU A 194 -12.90 -17.16 1.71
C GLU A 194 -12.67 -15.71 1.26
N ASP A 195 -12.65 -15.47 -0.05
CA ASP A 195 -12.73 -14.13 -0.61
C ASP A 195 -14.12 -13.57 -0.31
N VAL A 196 -14.28 -13.05 0.90
CA VAL A 196 -15.49 -12.34 1.29
C VAL A 196 -15.46 -10.99 0.58
N ALA A 197 -16.05 -10.97 -0.60
CA ALA A 197 -16.08 -9.79 -1.43
C ALA A 197 -16.93 -8.71 -0.74
N CYS A 198 -16.41 -7.48 -0.67
CA CYS A 198 -17.14 -6.33 -0.13
C CYS A 198 -18.51 -6.10 -0.81
N ASN A 199 -18.69 -6.61 -2.03
CA ASN A 199 -19.95 -6.55 -2.77
C ASN A 199 -21.04 -7.50 -2.22
N THR A 200 -20.66 -8.57 -1.50
CA THR A 200 -21.61 -9.52 -0.89
C THR A 200 -21.91 -9.21 0.57
N MET A 201 -20.92 -8.74 1.35
CA MET A 201 -21.08 -8.41 2.78
C MET A 201 -21.25 -6.91 3.06
N GLY A 202 -21.04 -6.05 2.06
CA GLY A 202 -21.04 -4.61 2.24
C GLY A 202 -19.77 -4.10 2.96
N VAL A 203 -19.61 -2.79 2.97
CA VAL A 203 -18.55 -2.09 3.72
C VAL A 203 -19.00 -0.67 4.05
N LEU A 204 -18.70 -0.22 5.26
CA LEU A 204 -18.92 1.17 5.66
C LEU A 204 -18.00 2.09 4.82
N ALA A 205 -18.60 3.03 4.05
CA ALA A 205 -17.86 3.84 3.10
C ALA A 205 -16.67 4.61 3.71
N PRO A 206 -16.81 5.35 4.83
CA PRO A 206 -15.67 6.02 5.46
C PRO A 206 -14.54 5.08 5.89
N LEU A 207 -14.84 3.81 6.16
CA LEU A 207 -13.85 2.86 6.65
C LEU A 207 -12.73 2.61 5.64
N VAL A 208 -13.07 2.47 4.36
CA VAL A 208 -12.04 2.34 3.31
C VAL A 208 -11.25 3.65 3.15
N GLY A 209 -11.88 4.80 3.42
CA GLY A 209 -11.21 6.10 3.46
C GLY A 209 -10.17 6.18 4.59
N ILE A 210 -10.52 5.74 5.79
CA ILE A 210 -9.62 5.67 6.95
C ILE A 210 -8.39 4.83 6.60
N ILE A 211 -8.59 3.58 6.17
CA ILE A 211 -7.50 2.64 5.91
C ILE A 211 -6.64 3.10 4.72
N GLY A 212 -7.24 3.56 3.62
CA GLY A 212 -6.46 4.05 2.48
C GLY A 212 -5.64 5.30 2.81
N SER A 213 -6.17 6.20 3.65
CA SER A 213 -5.41 7.35 4.17
C SER A 213 -4.26 6.92 5.08
N MET A 214 -4.48 5.91 5.91
CA MET A 214 -3.41 5.31 6.73
C MET A 214 -2.35 4.63 5.86
N GLN A 215 -2.73 3.94 4.78
CA GLN A 215 -1.76 3.38 3.84
C GLN A 215 -0.88 4.48 3.23
N ALA A 216 -1.45 5.63 2.87
CA ALA A 216 -0.67 6.77 2.41
C ALA A 216 0.27 7.30 3.50
N ALA A 217 -0.20 7.45 4.74
CA ALA A 217 0.64 7.89 5.86
C ALA A 217 1.81 6.94 6.12
N GLU A 218 1.59 5.62 6.08
CA GLU A 218 2.66 4.63 6.21
C GLU A 218 3.66 4.73 5.05
N ALA A 219 3.17 4.94 3.81
CA ALA A 219 4.04 5.14 2.66
C ALA A 219 4.91 6.40 2.81
N LEU A 220 4.33 7.51 3.25
CA LEU A 220 5.07 8.74 3.50
C LEU A 220 6.16 8.54 4.56
N LYS A 221 5.87 7.84 5.66
CA LYS A 221 6.88 7.50 6.69
C LYS A 221 8.03 6.69 6.11
N LEU A 222 7.74 5.64 5.34
CA LEU A 222 8.75 4.80 4.71
C LEU A 222 9.62 5.57 3.70
N LEU A 223 9.01 6.46 2.91
CA LEU A 223 9.72 7.22 1.88
C LEU A 223 10.58 8.34 2.47
N THR A 224 10.10 9.00 3.51
CA THR A 224 10.79 10.14 4.12
C THR A 224 11.74 9.75 5.24
N GLY A 225 11.49 8.61 5.90
CA GLY A 225 12.16 8.21 7.14
C GLY A 225 11.63 8.95 8.38
N ALA A 226 10.55 9.72 8.25
CA ALA A 226 9.91 10.41 9.37
C ALA A 226 8.95 9.48 10.12
N GLY A 227 8.95 9.55 11.46
CA GLY A 227 8.09 8.74 12.32
C GLY A 227 8.44 7.25 12.32
N GLN A 228 7.55 6.45 12.91
CA GLN A 228 7.73 4.99 13.03
C GLN A 228 6.69 4.25 12.19
N PRO A 229 7.08 3.47 11.17
CA PRO A 229 6.17 2.63 10.40
C PRO A 229 5.53 1.52 11.25
N LEU A 230 4.42 0.97 10.77
CA LEU A 230 3.73 -0.18 11.37
C LEU A 230 4.45 -1.52 11.09
N SER A 231 5.74 -1.51 10.79
CA SER A 231 6.50 -2.73 10.55
C SER A 231 6.43 -3.67 11.76
N GLY A 232 6.07 -4.93 11.53
CA GLY A 232 5.91 -5.92 12.59
C GLY A 232 4.66 -5.77 13.46
N ARG A 233 3.72 -4.90 13.09
CA ARG A 233 2.43 -4.72 13.79
C ARG A 233 1.26 -4.76 12.83
N LEU A 234 0.18 -5.45 13.23
CA LEU A 234 -1.12 -5.39 12.57
C LEU A 234 -2.05 -4.55 13.43
N LEU A 235 -2.58 -3.47 12.87
CA LEU A 235 -3.68 -2.74 13.49
C LEU A 235 -5.01 -3.25 12.95
N MET A 236 -5.96 -3.47 13.84
CA MET A 236 -7.33 -3.90 13.54
C MET A 236 -8.31 -2.88 14.12
N LEU A 237 -9.27 -2.44 13.30
CA LEU A 237 -10.31 -1.48 13.70
C LEU A 237 -11.69 -2.16 13.73
N ASP A 238 -12.35 -2.13 14.89
CA ASP A 238 -13.79 -2.27 15.00
C ASP A 238 -14.44 -0.86 14.88
N ALA A 239 -14.94 -0.53 13.69
CA ALA A 239 -15.52 0.79 13.44
C ALA A 239 -16.90 1.00 14.06
N ARG A 240 -17.60 -0.05 14.55
CA ARG A 240 -18.84 0.12 15.31
C ARG A 240 -18.58 0.76 16.65
N ARG A 241 -17.41 0.47 17.24
CA ARG A 241 -17.00 0.93 18.57
C ARG A 241 -15.86 1.92 18.53
N MET A 242 -15.25 2.13 17.33
CA MET A 242 -14.04 2.93 17.12
C MET A 242 -12.88 2.48 18.01
N ILE A 243 -12.74 1.16 18.17
CA ILE A 243 -11.66 0.55 18.95
C ILE A 243 -10.59 0.02 18.00
N TRP A 244 -9.34 0.35 18.33
CA TRP A 244 -8.16 -0.16 17.66
C TRP A 244 -7.47 -1.20 18.54
N ASP A 245 -7.24 -2.37 17.97
CA ASP A 245 -6.36 -3.39 18.54
C ASP A 245 -5.04 -3.42 17.77
N SER A 246 -3.94 -3.70 18.49
CA SER A 246 -2.60 -3.83 17.90
C SER A 246 -2.02 -5.19 18.24
N ILE A 247 -1.67 -5.97 17.22
CA ILE A 247 -1.08 -7.30 17.33
C ILE A 247 0.37 -7.22 16.85
N THR A 248 1.32 -7.68 17.68
CA THR A 248 2.70 -7.84 17.26
C THR A 248 2.80 -9.05 16.33
N LEU A 249 3.39 -8.85 15.17
CA LEU A 249 3.57 -9.87 14.15
C LEU A 249 4.95 -10.51 14.30
N GLN A 250 5.00 -11.82 14.12
CA GLN A 250 6.24 -12.58 14.07
C GLN A 250 6.39 -13.31 12.75
N ARG A 251 7.63 -13.47 12.31
CA ARG A 251 7.94 -14.29 11.15
C ARG A 251 7.57 -15.74 11.45
N ARG A 252 6.81 -16.37 10.55
CA ARG A 252 6.44 -17.79 10.69
C ARG A 252 7.61 -18.65 10.26
N PRO A 253 8.13 -19.55 11.12
CA PRO A 253 9.12 -20.54 10.73
C PRO A 253 8.60 -21.37 9.57
N GLY A 254 9.43 -21.60 8.56
CA GLY A 254 9.03 -22.36 7.36
C GLY A 254 8.01 -21.66 6.45
N CYS A 255 7.86 -20.34 6.52
CA CYS A 255 7.00 -19.59 5.61
C CYS A 255 7.37 -19.89 4.15
N SER A 256 6.37 -20.30 3.35
CA SER A 256 6.57 -20.71 1.95
C SER A 256 7.03 -19.57 1.03
N VAL A 257 6.93 -18.31 1.48
CA VAL A 257 7.29 -17.14 0.70
C VAL A 257 8.62 -16.54 1.15
N CYS A 258 8.74 -16.11 2.41
CA CYS A 258 9.94 -15.37 2.85
C CYS A 258 11.07 -16.27 3.39
N CYS A 259 10.82 -17.57 3.68
CA CYS A 259 11.87 -18.49 4.12
C CYS A 259 12.55 -19.25 2.96
N ARG A 260 12.05 -19.17 1.73
CA ARG A 260 12.65 -19.83 0.56
C ARG A 260 13.83 -19.10 -0.07
N ALA A 261 14.04 -17.84 0.27
CA ALA A 261 15.07 -17.00 -0.35
C ALA A 261 16.52 -17.38 0.04
N GLY A 262 16.72 -18.24 1.05
CA GLY A 262 18.04 -18.61 1.57
C GLY A 262 18.50 -20.05 1.35
N GLN A 263 17.70 -20.96 0.74
CA GLN A 263 18.06 -22.38 0.62
C GLN A 263 18.54 -22.83 -0.77
N ALA A 264 18.82 -21.93 -1.70
CA ALA A 264 19.28 -22.27 -3.05
C ALA A 264 20.81 -22.25 -3.22
N SER A 265 21.60 -22.39 -2.16
CA SER A 265 23.04 -22.55 -2.28
C SER A 265 23.58 -23.49 -1.21
N HIS A 266 23.44 -24.80 -1.41
CA HIS A 266 24.35 -25.86 -0.99
C HIS A 266 23.69 -27.23 -1.27
N ALA A 267 23.84 -27.67 -2.51
CA ALA A 267 23.86 -29.08 -2.87
C ALA A 267 24.86 -29.25 -4.03
#